data_8ee47948e0535c2e8920ed565997d612
#
_entry.id   8ee47948e0535c2e8920ed565997d612
#
_cell.length_a   1.000
_cell.length_b   1.000
_cell.length_c   1.000
_cell.angle_alpha   90.00
_cell.angle_beta   90.00
_cell.angle_gamma   90.00
#
_symmetry.space_group_name_H-M   'P 1'
#
loop_
_entity.id
_entity.type
_entity.pdbx_description
1 polymer ?
#
loop_
_entity_poly.entity_id
_entity_poly.type
_entity_poly.pdbx_seq_one_letter_code
_entity_poly.pdbx_strand_id
1 'polypeptide(L)'
;MRLPVSCVLASALTISILSWLPAGAGSADADLKTSDFYKNTAFYPVAVAPRKPDGLARALNTVLDGKTLPTPCISPILQDLRRHRENLGEPAREALRQLSQRPAINRDGARVTRNGRYTIHFDLDDPGFASADRDSNGVPDRVDQVEATLELSEAILVDKLGWPAPASGVGRYDVYLVDLGEARDGFTISDRDITSTPQDDASSHLVLDAQLEGDALASAVAHQVAHAALLGLSTKAPIWWTEATAAWMEMQVTGNPTPQRAPMAHRLEHMDVSLATDSLLLAAGNSLWASFLADRREDRGEGIRQIWTELSLRSSEPLLPLMDEVLRRSGQGSLVESYADFTRWSLFTGNRDDGDHFLLGALYPALEPVSHAAFPAESAGMESLEPLGASIVRFPGDGSRGGLRIRLDAELPSPLEVDLIVEPFGAARPHRVELSFDARGHAEAGIPWQDVKEAVMIVRHAALEGAPVRFRYSAQIDPLYPFDLASFSALPSPGGITLQWATSRETDVLGWNVYRATQPDGPFVRLNEMPLPSGADTLEETDYLYQDSSVQPRHLYFYRIVAISVLGLPGRSMTLSAQSQDASPRD
;
A
#
# COMPACT_ATOMS: atom_id res chain seq x y z
N MET A 1 2.71 -35.77 -13.84
CA MET A 1 3.62 -35.21 -14.84
C MET A 1 2.86 -34.07 -15.50
N ARG A 2 2.94 -32.87 -14.88
CA ARG A 2 2.31 -31.63 -15.37
C ARG A 2 3.46 -30.68 -15.72
N LEU A 3 3.58 -30.31 -16.97
CA LEU A 3 4.51 -29.30 -17.47
C LEU A 3 3.93 -27.90 -17.15
N PRO A 4 4.73 -26.91 -16.80
CA PRO A 4 4.25 -25.56 -16.54
C PRO A 4 4.00 -24.82 -17.86
N VAL A 5 2.81 -24.27 -18.00
CA VAL A 5 2.43 -23.33 -19.06
C VAL A 5 2.81 -21.92 -18.58
N SER A 6 4.04 -21.55 -18.81
CA SER A 6 4.51 -20.19 -18.56
C SER A 6 5.65 -19.89 -19.52
N CYS A 7 5.33 -19.47 -20.73
CA CYS A 7 6.28 -18.82 -21.67
C CYS A 7 5.68 -18.74 -23.08
N VAL A 8 4.63 -17.96 -23.31
CA VAL A 8 4.24 -17.63 -24.72
C VAL A 8 3.52 -16.26 -24.87
N LEU A 9 3.48 -15.39 -23.88
CA LEU A 9 2.80 -14.08 -24.06
C LEU A 9 3.67 -12.83 -23.80
N ALA A 10 5.00 -12.99 -23.60
CA ALA A 10 5.90 -11.86 -23.39
C ALA A 10 6.63 -11.36 -24.65
N SER A 11 6.41 -11.96 -25.83
CA SER A 11 7.27 -11.67 -26.99
C SER A 11 6.62 -10.88 -28.13
N ALA A 12 5.39 -10.38 -27.98
CA ALA A 12 4.72 -9.68 -29.08
C ALA A 12 4.46 -8.17 -28.85
N LEU A 13 4.77 -7.62 -27.64
CA LEU A 13 4.55 -6.17 -27.37
C LEU A 13 5.84 -5.38 -27.11
N THR A 14 7.00 -6.02 -27.09
CA THR A 14 8.28 -5.35 -26.74
C THR A 14 9.03 -4.78 -27.94
N ILE A 15 8.56 -4.89 -29.16
CA ILE A 15 9.33 -4.54 -30.36
C ILE A 15 8.97 -3.15 -30.94
N SER A 16 7.90 -2.50 -30.48
CA SER A 16 7.51 -1.19 -31.04
C SER A 16 7.79 0.03 -30.19
N ILE A 17 8.24 -0.12 -28.94
CA ILE A 17 8.52 1.03 -28.04
C ILE A 17 10.03 1.35 -27.91
N LEU A 18 10.91 0.46 -28.36
CA LEU A 18 12.38 0.62 -28.21
C LEU A 18 13.07 1.43 -29.33
N SER A 19 12.34 1.98 -30.29
CA SER A 19 12.94 2.77 -31.39
C SER A 19 12.96 4.29 -31.19
N TRP A 20 12.53 4.81 -30.01
CA TRP A 20 12.43 6.25 -29.74
C TRP A 20 13.08 6.70 -28.42
N LEU A 21 14.14 6.07 -27.98
CA LEU A 21 14.96 6.63 -26.90
C LEU A 21 16.20 7.31 -27.51
N PRO A 22 16.41 8.62 -27.33
CA PRO A 22 17.68 9.25 -27.68
C PRO A 22 18.76 8.73 -26.75
N ALA A 23 19.85 8.22 -27.34
CA ALA A 23 21.05 7.82 -26.64
C ALA A 23 21.69 9.06 -25.99
N GLY A 24 21.68 9.13 -24.67
CA GLY A 24 22.44 10.11 -23.92
C GLY A 24 21.69 10.73 -22.73
N ALA A 25 21.48 9.93 -21.67
CA ALA A 25 21.26 10.49 -20.35
C ALA A 25 22.19 9.77 -19.38
N GLY A 26 23.25 10.47 -19.00
CA GLY A 26 24.14 10.06 -17.92
C GLY A 26 23.39 10.04 -16.60
N SER A 27 23.74 9.08 -15.75
CA SER A 27 23.31 8.98 -14.37
C SER A 27 23.56 10.31 -13.64
N ALA A 28 22.51 11.04 -13.34
CA ALA A 28 22.51 12.09 -12.35
C ALA A 28 21.63 11.57 -11.18
N ASP A 29 22.29 11.00 -10.17
CA ASP A 29 21.79 10.91 -8.82
C ASP A 29 21.53 12.35 -8.34
N ALA A 30 20.31 12.82 -8.52
CA ALA A 30 19.82 14.01 -7.84
C ALA A 30 19.05 13.51 -6.62
N ASP A 31 19.75 13.47 -5.47
CA ASP A 31 19.15 13.49 -4.13
C ASP A 31 18.27 14.75 -4.00
N LEU A 32 17.09 14.74 -4.55
CA LEU A 32 16.03 15.66 -4.23
C LEU A 32 15.46 15.21 -2.88
N LYS A 33 15.97 15.86 -1.81
CA LYS A 33 15.34 15.79 -0.50
C LYS A 33 13.91 16.30 -0.64
N THR A 34 12.98 15.37 -0.74
CA THR A 34 11.52 15.60 -0.81
C THR A 34 11.03 16.47 0.36
N SER A 35 11.77 16.54 1.48
CA SER A 35 11.42 17.31 2.66
C SER A 35 11.37 18.84 2.47
N ASP A 36 12.08 19.40 1.50
CA ASP A 36 12.16 20.85 1.33
C ASP A 36 11.07 21.42 0.42
N PHE A 37 10.49 20.59 -0.46
CA PHE A 37 9.36 20.97 -1.31
C PHE A 37 8.06 21.11 -0.49
N TYR A 38 7.88 20.30 0.56
CA TYR A 38 6.65 20.27 1.37
C TYR A 38 6.65 21.17 2.61
N LYS A 39 7.80 21.72 3.02
CA LYS A 39 7.90 22.61 4.19
C LYS A 39 7.19 23.97 4.03
N ASN A 40 6.85 24.36 2.82
CA ASN A 40 6.19 25.64 2.51
C ASN A 40 4.70 25.54 2.14
N THR A 41 4.11 24.34 2.07
CA THR A 41 2.68 24.18 1.88
C THR A 41 1.97 24.18 3.23
N ALA A 42 1.22 25.23 3.51
CA ALA A 42 0.37 25.30 4.70
C ALA A 42 -0.64 24.15 4.65
N PHE A 43 -0.40 23.11 5.46
CA PHE A 43 -1.33 22.01 5.68
C PHE A 43 -2.63 22.56 6.25
N TYR A 44 -3.71 22.43 5.52
CA TYR A 44 -5.04 22.49 6.08
C TYR A 44 -5.48 21.07 6.42
N PRO A 45 -5.57 20.68 7.70
CA PRO A 45 -6.24 19.45 8.07
C PRO A 45 -7.72 19.62 7.71
N VAL A 46 -8.16 18.98 6.63
CA VAL A 46 -9.58 18.86 6.35
C VAL A 46 -10.08 17.70 7.19
N ALA A 47 -10.48 18.01 8.41
CA ALA A 47 -11.20 17.07 9.27
C ALA A 47 -12.44 16.54 8.53
N VAL A 48 -12.71 15.24 8.67
CA VAL A 48 -13.92 14.55 8.23
C VAL A 48 -15.09 15.04 9.10
N ALA A 49 -15.53 16.26 8.86
CA ALA A 49 -16.84 16.75 9.25
C ALA A 49 -17.57 17.14 7.95
N PRO A 50 -18.91 17.08 7.89
CA PRO A 50 -19.62 17.57 6.72
C PRO A 50 -19.05 18.95 6.37
N ARG A 51 -18.45 19.05 5.17
CA ARG A 51 -17.71 20.26 4.77
C ARG A 51 -18.63 21.46 4.98
N LYS A 52 -18.26 22.34 5.90
CA LYS A 52 -18.99 23.59 6.07
C LYS A 52 -18.88 24.37 4.77
N PRO A 53 -19.92 25.12 4.35
CA PRO A 53 -19.91 25.93 3.13
C PRO A 53 -18.64 26.79 2.93
N ASP A 54 -18.05 27.23 4.03
CA ASP A 54 -16.79 28.03 4.04
C ASP A 54 -15.55 27.25 3.59
N GLY A 55 -15.52 25.91 3.72
CA GLY A 55 -14.42 25.05 3.26
C GLY A 55 -14.43 24.86 1.74
N LEU A 56 -15.61 24.66 1.17
CA LEU A 56 -15.84 24.57 -0.27
C LEU A 56 -15.54 25.88 -0.99
N ALA A 57 -16.02 27.02 -0.43
CA ALA A 57 -15.75 28.35 -0.98
C ALA A 57 -14.22 28.66 -0.94
N ARG A 58 -13.50 28.25 0.09
CA ARG A 58 -12.03 28.40 0.14
C ARG A 58 -11.31 27.54 -0.90
N ALA A 59 -11.72 26.29 -1.10
CA ALA A 59 -11.16 25.42 -2.14
C ALA A 59 -11.37 26.06 -3.53
N LEU A 60 -12.56 26.56 -3.81
CA LEU A 60 -12.85 27.25 -5.06
C LEU A 60 -12.00 28.52 -5.25
N ASN A 61 -11.88 29.35 -4.20
CA ASN A 61 -11.05 30.56 -4.28
C ASN A 61 -9.57 30.21 -4.50
N THR A 62 -9.07 29.10 -3.91
CA THR A 62 -7.72 28.60 -4.20
C THR A 62 -7.56 28.22 -5.68
N VAL A 63 -8.57 27.57 -6.25
CA VAL A 63 -8.61 27.26 -7.69
C VAL A 63 -8.64 28.52 -8.53
N LEU A 64 -9.46 29.51 -8.19
CA LEU A 64 -9.62 30.76 -8.95
C LEU A 64 -8.40 31.69 -8.84
N ASP A 65 -7.76 31.76 -7.66
CA ASP A 65 -6.58 32.59 -7.41
C ASP A 65 -5.30 32.04 -8.10
N GLY A 66 -5.37 30.92 -8.79
CA GLY A 66 -4.21 30.28 -9.44
C GLY A 66 -3.13 29.81 -8.47
N LYS A 67 -3.48 29.61 -7.17
CA LYS A 67 -2.55 29.10 -6.18
C LYS A 67 -2.30 27.60 -6.40
N THR A 68 -1.06 27.17 -6.16
CA THR A 68 -0.66 25.77 -6.27
C THR A 68 -1.54 24.91 -5.36
N LEU A 69 -2.22 23.95 -5.94
CA LEU A 69 -2.95 22.90 -5.22
C LEU A 69 -1.98 21.75 -4.90
N PRO A 70 -2.28 20.94 -3.88
CA PRO A 70 -1.48 19.75 -3.58
C PRO A 70 -1.48 18.70 -4.69
N THR A 71 -2.45 18.75 -5.60
CA THR A 71 -2.49 17.95 -6.84
C THR A 71 -2.87 18.84 -8.01
N PRO A 72 -2.34 18.58 -9.22
CA PRO A 72 -2.65 19.37 -10.40
C PRO A 72 -4.07 19.13 -10.95
N CYS A 73 -4.76 18.09 -10.51
CA CYS A 73 -6.13 17.76 -10.88
C CYS A 73 -7.16 18.44 -9.97
N ILE A 74 -8.11 19.17 -10.56
CA ILE A 74 -9.21 19.83 -9.83
C ILE A 74 -10.57 19.17 -10.06
N SER A 75 -10.65 18.10 -10.86
CA SER A 75 -11.91 17.41 -11.21
C SER A 75 -12.75 17.02 -9.98
N PRO A 76 -12.20 16.42 -8.90
CA PRO A 76 -12.98 16.05 -7.73
C PRO A 76 -13.50 17.26 -6.96
N ILE A 77 -12.74 18.36 -6.93
CA ILE A 77 -13.21 19.62 -6.30
C ILE A 77 -14.41 20.15 -7.06
N LEU A 78 -14.33 20.21 -8.39
CA LEU A 78 -15.43 20.69 -9.23
C LEU A 78 -16.68 19.82 -9.06
N GLN A 79 -16.50 18.51 -8.96
CA GLN A 79 -17.57 17.56 -8.72
C GLN A 79 -18.22 17.74 -7.35
N ASP A 80 -17.42 17.94 -6.30
CA ASP A 80 -17.91 18.17 -4.95
C ASP A 80 -18.64 19.52 -4.82
N LEU A 81 -18.10 20.58 -5.45
CA LEU A 81 -18.75 21.89 -5.55
C LEU A 81 -20.09 21.80 -6.27
N ARG A 82 -20.19 21.03 -7.37
CA ARG A 82 -21.43 20.83 -8.10
C ARG A 82 -22.48 20.11 -7.24
N ARG A 83 -22.08 19.07 -6.52
CA ARG A 83 -22.93 18.31 -5.60
C ARG A 83 -23.52 19.19 -4.49
N HIS A 84 -22.75 20.15 -3.99
CA HIS A 84 -23.15 21.06 -2.91
C HIS A 84 -23.52 22.46 -3.40
N ARG A 85 -23.85 22.59 -4.67
CA ARG A 85 -24.11 23.89 -5.33
C ARG A 85 -25.12 24.76 -4.59
N GLU A 86 -26.16 24.16 -4.00
CA GLU A 86 -27.20 24.91 -3.27
C GLU A 86 -26.66 25.55 -1.99
N ASN A 87 -25.59 24.98 -1.41
CA ASN A 87 -24.94 25.46 -0.20
C ASN A 87 -23.86 26.53 -0.47
N LEU A 88 -23.56 26.79 -1.75
CA LEU A 88 -22.56 27.79 -2.14
C LEU A 88 -23.14 29.20 -2.11
N GLY A 89 -22.33 30.18 -1.70
CA GLY A 89 -22.63 31.60 -1.90
C GLY A 89 -22.64 32.01 -3.37
N GLU A 90 -23.29 33.14 -3.71
CA GLU A 90 -23.44 33.56 -5.10
C GLU A 90 -22.10 33.70 -5.87
N PRO A 91 -21.01 34.24 -5.29
CA PRO A 91 -19.74 34.34 -6.03
C PRO A 91 -19.17 32.96 -6.40
N ALA A 92 -19.31 31.97 -5.49
CA ALA A 92 -18.82 30.61 -5.71
C ALA A 92 -19.68 29.87 -6.76
N ARG A 93 -21.00 30.09 -6.77
CA ARG A 93 -21.89 29.55 -7.82
C ARG A 93 -21.57 30.12 -9.19
N GLU A 94 -21.31 31.41 -9.25
CA GLU A 94 -20.94 32.08 -10.50
C GLU A 94 -19.60 31.57 -11.03
N ALA A 95 -18.59 31.42 -10.18
CA ALA A 95 -17.29 30.86 -10.54
C ALA A 95 -17.39 29.41 -11.02
N LEU A 96 -18.18 28.57 -10.30
CA LEU A 96 -18.46 27.19 -10.75
C LEU A 96 -19.16 27.17 -12.11
N ARG A 97 -20.11 28.12 -12.34
CA ARG A 97 -20.79 28.23 -13.61
C ARG A 97 -19.83 28.59 -14.74
N GLN A 98 -18.88 29.51 -14.50
CA GLN A 98 -17.86 29.90 -15.48
C GLN A 98 -16.92 28.74 -15.80
N LEU A 99 -16.42 28.03 -14.80
CA LEU A 99 -15.56 26.83 -14.98
C LEU A 99 -16.30 25.68 -15.68
N SER A 100 -17.62 25.61 -15.56
CA SER A 100 -18.44 24.59 -16.22
C SER A 100 -18.78 24.94 -17.67
N GLN A 101 -18.46 26.14 -18.13
CA GLN A 101 -18.65 26.52 -19.54
C GLN A 101 -17.52 25.93 -20.38
N ARG A 102 -17.86 25.50 -21.58
CA ARG A 102 -16.86 25.08 -22.56
C ARG A 102 -15.95 26.26 -22.90
N PRO A 103 -14.62 26.07 -22.92
CA PRO A 103 -13.69 27.12 -23.26
C PRO A 103 -14.03 27.76 -24.62
N ALA A 104 -13.98 29.11 -24.69
CA ALA A 104 -14.12 29.80 -25.94
C ALA A 104 -12.82 29.70 -26.74
N ILE A 105 -12.92 29.27 -27.97
CA ILE A 105 -11.79 29.18 -28.91
C ILE A 105 -11.95 30.24 -29.98
N ASN A 106 -10.96 31.14 -30.14
CA ASN A 106 -11.04 32.24 -31.11
C ASN A 106 -10.84 31.75 -32.55
N ARG A 107 -9.80 30.94 -32.76
CA ARG A 107 -9.51 30.30 -34.03
C ARG A 107 -9.39 28.82 -33.84
N ASP A 108 -10.52 28.13 -33.88
CA ASP A 108 -10.61 26.72 -33.62
C ASP A 108 -9.91 25.89 -34.71
N GLY A 109 -8.83 25.20 -34.30
CA GLY A 109 -8.14 24.22 -35.12
C GLY A 109 -8.72 22.80 -34.99
N ALA A 110 -10.00 22.67 -34.67
CA ALA A 110 -10.67 21.41 -34.28
C ALA A 110 -10.22 20.19 -35.08
N ARG A 111 -9.76 19.16 -34.33
CA ARG A 111 -9.32 17.88 -34.85
C ARG A 111 -10.24 16.76 -34.39
N VAL A 112 -10.79 16.01 -35.32
CA VAL A 112 -11.49 14.74 -35.01
C VAL A 112 -10.49 13.60 -34.97
N THR A 113 -10.47 12.82 -33.89
CA THR A 113 -9.59 11.65 -33.76
C THR A 113 -9.88 10.60 -34.82
N ARG A 114 -8.90 9.74 -35.15
CA ARG A 114 -9.02 8.72 -36.21
C ARG A 114 -10.15 7.73 -35.94
N ASN A 115 -10.39 7.42 -34.66
CA ASN A 115 -11.50 6.56 -34.26
C ASN A 115 -12.87 7.27 -34.28
N GLY A 116 -12.89 8.59 -34.54
CA GLY A 116 -14.08 9.41 -34.67
C GLY A 116 -14.84 9.68 -33.37
N ARG A 117 -14.27 9.35 -32.19
CA ARG A 117 -14.97 9.48 -30.90
C ARG A 117 -14.76 10.80 -30.21
N TYR A 118 -13.61 11.46 -30.43
CA TYR A 118 -13.24 12.70 -29.78
C TYR A 118 -13.14 13.84 -30.80
N THR A 119 -13.41 15.05 -30.33
CA THR A 119 -13.05 16.29 -31.02
C THR A 119 -12.10 17.07 -30.13
N ILE A 120 -10.87 17.28 -30.58
CA ILE A 120 -9.85 18.05 -29.89
C ILE A 120 -9.96 19.50 -30.40
N HIS A 121 -10.26 20.43 -29.49
CA HIS A 121 -10.36 21.86 -29.74
C HIS A 121 -9.09 22.55 -29.26
N PHE A 122 -8.48 23.38 -30.08
CA PHE A 122 -7.30 24.15 -29.76
C PHE A 122 -7.27 25.49 -30.50
N ASP A 123 -6.71 26.53 -29.87
CA ASP A 123 -6.65 27.86 -30.44
C ASP A 123 -5.30 28.08 -31.14
N LEU A 124 -5.33 28.25 -32.46
CA LEU A 124 -4.14 28.54 -33.28
C LEU A 124 -3.56 29.92 -33.01
N ASP A 125 -4.34 30.84 -32.44
CA ASP A 125 -3.94 32.20 -32.12
C ASP A 125 -3.47 32.37 -30.67
N ASP A 126 -3.52 31.30 -29.84
CA ASP A 126 -3.02 31.32 -28.47
C ASP A 126 -1.47 31.35 -28.47
N PRO A 127 -0.84 32.42 -27.94
CA PRO A 127 0.62 32.51 -27.92
C PRO A 127 1.31 31.48 -27.00
N GLY A 128 0.57 30.89 -26.05
CA GLY A 128 1.04 29.78 -25.19
C GLY A 128 1.02 28.42 -25.89
N PHE A 129 0.31 28.30 -27.03
CA PHE A 129 0.20 27.03 -27.74
C PHE A 129 1.35 26.85 -28.73
N ALA A 130 2.19 25.87 -28.51
CA ALA A 130 3.27 25.54 -29.43
C ALA A 130 2.69 24.85 -30.68
N SER A 131 2.69 25.56 -31.79
CA SER A 131 2.19 25.10 -33.11
C SER A 131 3.25 24.29 -33.88
N ALA A 132 4.24 23.67 -33.21
CA ALA A 132 5.23 22.85 -33.89
C ALA A 132 4.58 21.63 -34.55
N ASP A 133 4.86 21.47 -35.85
CA ASP A 133 4.46 20.32 -36.67
C ASP A 133 5.75 19.77 -37.31
N ARG A 134 6.43 18.87 -36.58
CA ARG A 134 7.75 18.37 -37.00
C ARG A 134 7.67 17.33 -38.10
N ASP A 135 6.59 16.58 -38.13
CA ASP A 135 6.34 15.55 -39.15
C ASP A 135 5.66 16.11 -40.40
N SER A 136 5.29 17.39 -40.38
CA SER A 136 4.65 18.13 -41.48
C SER A 136 3.34 17.51 -41.96
N ASN A 137 2.55 16.96 -41.05
CA ASN A 137 1.25 16.36 -41.32
C ASN A 137 0.10 17.40 -41.31
N GLY A 138 0.39 18.66 -40.98
CA GLY A 138 -0.57 19.77 -40.88
C GLY A 138 -1.32 19.82 -39.55
N VAL A 139 -0.90 19.02 -38.54
CA VAL A 139 -1.44 19.02 -37.19
C VAL A 139 -0.29 19.31 -36.21
N PRO A 140 -0.49 20.17 -35.19
CA PRO A 140 0.56 20.37 -34.19
C PRO A 140 0.92 19.07 -33.47
N ASP A 141 2.21 18.79 -33.27
CA ASP A 141 2.73 17.57 -32.59
C ASP A 141 2.02 17.27 -31.26
N ARG A 142 1.65 18.33 -30.52
CA ARG A 142 0.94 18.23 -29.24
C ARG A 142 -0.49 17.70 -29.41
N VAL A 143 -1.18 18.11 -30.46
CA VAL A 143 -2.52 17.59 -30.79
C VAL A 143 -2.45 16.13 -31.22
N ASP A 144 -1.41 15.75 -31.99
CA ASP A 144 -1.16 14.35 -32.32
C ASP A 144 -0.88 13.49 -31.08
N GLN A 145 -0.13 14.03 -30.12
CA GLN A 145 0.12 13.34 -28.85
C GLN A 145 -1.17 13.16 -28.05
N VAL A 146 -2.02 14.18 -27.97
CA VAL A 146 -3.34 14.07 -27.31
C VAL A 146 -4.20 13.03 -28.02
N GLU A 147 -4.29 13.07 -29.37
CA GLU A 147 -5.03 12.08 -30.16
C GLU A 147 -4.54 10.64 -29.85
N ALA A 148 -3.24 10.41 -29.91
CA ALA A 148 -2.65 9.11 -29.64
C ALA A 148 -2.93 8.61 -28.21
N THR A 149 -2.88 9.51 -27.22
CA THR A 149 -3.14 9.12 -25.82
C THR A 149 -4.62 8.89 -25.55
N LEU A 150 -5.53 9.63 -26.18
CA LEU A 150 -6.98 9.39 -26.13
C LEU A 150 -7.32 7.99 -26.67
N GLU A 151 -6.77 7.66 -27.85
CA GLU A 151 -6.97 6.35 -28.49
C GLU A 151 -6.38 5.21 -27.65
N LEU A 152 -5.19 5.42 -27.06
CA LEU A 152 -4.57 4.46 -26.14
C LEU A 152 -5.40 4.28 -24.87
N SER A 153 -5.89 5.38 -24.28
CA SER A 153 -6.75 5.34 -23.09
C SER A 153 -8.01 4.53 -23.35
N GLU A 154 -8.63 4.71 -24.51
CA GLU A 154 -9.79 3.93 -24.91
C GLU A 154 -9.47 2.45 -25.07
N ALA A 155 -8.42 2.12 -25.82
CA ALA A 155 -8.00 0.75 -26.03
C ALA A 155 -7.69 0.01 -24.71
N ILE A 156 -7.09 0.72 -23.74
CA ILE A 156 -6.77 0.13 -22.44
C ILE A 156 -7.98 0.12 -21.51
N LEU A 157 -8.59 1.28 -21.25
CA LEU A 157 -9.63 1.40 -20.23
C LEU A 157 -10.95 0.78 -20.70
N VAL A 158 -11.38 1.04 -21.93
CA VAL A 158 -12.67 0.57 -22.43
C VAL A 158 -12.56 -0.84 -22.99
N ASP A 159 -11.70 -1.07 -23.98
CA ASP A 159 -11.69 -2.33 -24.72
C ASP A 159 -11.05 -3.46 -23.93
N LYS A 160 -9.98 -3.18 -23.17
CA LYS A 160 -9.24 -4.21 -22.43
C LYS A 160 -9.73 -4.39 -20.99
N LEU A 161 -10.02 -3.28 -20.28
CA LEU A 161 -10.39 -3.29 -18.85
C LEU A 161 -11.90 -3.20 -18.61
N GLY A 162 -12.71 -2.92 -19.66
CA GLY A 162 -14.18 -2.95 -19.61
C GLY A 162 -14.82 -1.76 -18.88
N TRP A 163 -14.12 -0.61 -18.75
CA TRP A 163 -14.71 0.61 -18.22
C TRP A 163 -15.65 1.24 -19.26
N PRO A 164 -16.65 2.03 -18.84
CA PRO A 164 -17.48 2.75 -19.78
C PRO A 164 -16.65 3.77 -20.55
N ALA A 165 -16.99 3.98 -21.82
CA ALA A 165 -16.42 5.08 -22.57
C ALA A 165 -16.90 6.43 -21.99
N PRO A 166 -16.08 7.51 -22.06
CA PRO A 166 -16.52 8.84 -21.69
C PRO A 166 -17.85 9.23 -22.33
N ALA A 167 -18.81 9.67 -21.52
CA ALA A 167 -20.14 9.99 -21.98
C ALA A 167 -20.18 11.43 -22.54
N SER A 168 -20.48 11.57 -23.84
CA SER A 168 -20.76 12.86 -24.48
C SER A 168 -22.24 13.22 -24.35
N GLY A 169 -22.56 14.50 -24.23
CA GLY A 169 -23.95 14.95 -24.20
C GLY A 169 -24.65 14.77 -25.54
N VAL A 170 -23.98 15.11 -26.62
CA VAL A 170 -24.44 14.98 -28.03
C VAL A 170 -23.22 14.86 -28.95
N GLY A 171 -23.17 13.82 -29.74
CA GLY A 171 -22.11 13.68 -30.74
C GLY A 171 -20.81 13.13 -30.18
N ARG A 172 -19.67 13.71 -30.52
CA ARG A 172 -18.36 13.30 -30.08
C ARG A 172 -18.03 13.87 -28.70
N TYR A 173 -17.09 13.26 -28.04
CA TYR A 173 -16.59 13.75 -26.74
C TYR A 173 -15.61 14.93 -27.00
N ASP A 174 -15.85 16.07 -26.34
CA ASP A 174 -15.06 17.28 -26.54
C ASP A 174 -13.87 17.34 -25.57
N VAL A 175 -12.69 17.66 -26.12
CA VAL A 175 -11.41 17.84 -25.45
C VAL A 175 -10.87 19.21 -25.80
N TYR A 176 -10.57 20.03 -24.79
CA TYR A 176 -10.10 21.41 -25.00
C TYR A 176 -8.63 21.51 -24.55
N LEU A 177 -7.78 22.06 -25.42
CA LEU A 177 -6.40 22.45 -25.10
C LEU A 177 -6.37 23.98 -24.94
N VAL A 178 -6.18 24.44 -23.71
CA VAL A 178 -6.13 25.88 -23.37
C VAL A 178 -5.06 26.14 -22.33
N ASP A 179 -4.53 27.32 -22.24
CA ASP A 179 -3.58 27.71 -21.19
C ASP A 179 -4.30 27.79 -19.85
N LEU A 180 -3.95 26.87 -18.93
CA LEU A 180 -4.48 26.80 -17.58
C LEU A 180 -3.56 27.43 -16.54
N GLY A 181 -2.37 27.90 -16.95
CA GLY A 181 -1.31 28.39 -16.08
C GLY A 181 -0.58 27.29 -15.33
N GLU A 182 0.50 27.64 -14.64
CA GLU A 182 1.49 26.69 -14.07
C GLU A 182 0.96 25.74 -12.98
N ALA A 183 -0.26 25.91 -12.49
CA ALA A 183 -0.77 25.19 -11.33
C ALA A 183 -1.71 24.03 -11.65
N ARG A 184 -1.99 23.75 -12.92
CA ARG A 184 -3.02 22.78 -13.33
C ARG A 184 -2.63 22.05 -14.59
N ASP A 185 -2.77 20.74 -14.57
CA ASP A 185 -2.54 19.91 -15.78
C ASP A 185 -3.82 19.72 -16.59
N GLY A 186 -4.97 19.80 -15.93
CA GLY A 186 -6.27 19.63 -16.56
C GLY A 186 -7.40 19.35 -15.58
N PHE A 187 -8.60 19.26 -16.12
CA PHE A 187 -9.78 18.83 -15.38
C PHE A 187 -10.87 18.28 -16.30
N THR A 188 -11.67 17.39 -15.72
CA THR A 188 -12.91 16.89 -16.32
C THR A 188 -14.09 17.45 -15.54
N ILE A 189 -15.06 17.99 -16.22
CA ILE A 189 -16.24 18.56 -15.60
C ILE A 189 -17.52 18.02 -16.24
N SER A 190 -18.50 17.69 -15.40
CA SER A 190 -19.79 17.20 -15.88
C SER A 190 -20.63 18.31 -16.53
N ASP A 191 -21.20 18.02 -17.69
CA ASP A 191 -22.10 18.90 -18.44
C ASP A 191 -23.53 18.77 -17.95
N ARG A 192 -24.10 17.56 -18.09
CA ARG A 192 -25.51 17.27 -17.80
C ARG A 192 -25.64 15.87 -17.20
N ASP A 193 -26.58 15.74 -16.28
CA ASP A 193 -27.00 14.44 -15.78
C ASP A 193 -27.67 13.63 -16.89
N ILE A 194 -27.38 12.34 -16.99
CA ILE A 194 -27.97 11.45 -17.99
C ILE A 194 -29.25 10.88 -17.42
N THR A 195 -30.39 11.53 -17.76
CA THR A 195 -31.70 11.17 -17.19
C THR A 195 -32.33 9.90 -17.78
N SER A 196 -31.70 9.30 -18.79
CA SER A 196 -32.15 8.05 -19.42
C SER A 196 -31.70 6.79 -18.69
N THR A 197 -30.80 6.92 -17.74
CA THR A 197 -30.26 5.86 -16.88
C THR A 197 -30.80 5.99 -15.47
N PRO A 198 -30.88 4.91 -14.68
CA PRO A 198 -31.23 5.00 -13.27
C PRO A 198 -30.06 5.41 -12.37
N GLN A 199 -28.85 5.56 -12.93
CA GLN A 199 -27.63 5.92 -12.23
C GLN A 199 -27.54 7.45 -12.02
N ASP A 200 -26.70 7.87 -11.08
CA ASP A 200 -26.32 9.27 -10.91
C ASP A 200 -25.11 9.60 -11.81
N ASP A 201 -25.22 9.34 -13.09
CA ASP A 201 -24.18 9.53 -14.10
C ASP A 201 -24.36 10.86 -14.86
N ALA A 202 -23.30 11.33 -15.49
CA ALA A 202 -23.32 12.56 -16.26
C ALA A 202 -22.45 12.47 -17.51
N SER A 203 -22.89 13.20 -18.54
CA SER A 203 -22.00 13.57 -19.64
C SER A 203 -20.98 14.62 -19.16
N SER A 204 -19.83 14.67 -19.83
CA SER A 204 -18.75 15.58 -19.45
C SER A 204 -17.95 16.05 -20.67
N HIS A 205 -17.06 16.99 -20.44
CA HIS A 205 -15.96 17.33 -21.34
C HIS A 205 -14.68 17.48 -20.52
N LEU A 206 -13.54 17.43 -21.17
CA LEU A 206 -12.27 17.63 -20.49
C LEU A 206 -11.50 18.82 -21.05
N VAL A 207 -10.72 19.44 -20.16
CA VAL A 207 -9.86 20.59 -20.46
C VAL A 207 -8.45 20.23 -19.99
N LEU A 208 -7.47 20.43 -20.87
CA LEU A 208 -6.06 20.12 -20.64
C LEU A 208 -5.24 21.41 -20.78
N ASP A 209 -4.18 21.50 -20.01
CA ASP A 209 -3.25 22.60 -20.16
C ASP A 209 -2.46 22.47 -21.48
N ALA A 210 -2.57 23.49 -22.29
CA ALA A 210 -1.88 23.60 -23.57
C ALA A 210 -0.35 23.73 -23.45
N GLN A 211 0.21 23.94 -22.26
CA GLN A 211 1.64 24.05 -22.02
C GLN A 211 2.32 22.69 -21.74
N LEU A 212 1.55 21.65 -21.44
CA LEU A 212 2.09 20.32 -21.17
C LEU A 212 2.67 19.66 -22.42
N GLU A 213 3.73 18.86 -22.20
CA GLU A 213 4.41 18.10 -23.24
C GLU A 213 4.85 16.71 -22.73
N GLY A 214 5.12 15.78 -23.65
CA GLY A 214 5.71 14.48 -23.36
C GLY A 214 4.90 13.69 -22.34
N ASP A 215 5.58 13.06 -21.38
CA ASP A 215 4.95 12.19 -20.40
C ASP A 215 3.94 12.91 -19.50
N ALA A 216 4.16 14.19 -19.20
CA ALA A 216 3.22 14.98 -18.39
C ALA A 216 1.88 15.17 -19.14
N LEU A 217 1.93 15.46 -20.44
CA LEU A 217 0.72 15.57 -21.26
C LEU A 217 0.00 14.21 -21.36
N ALA A 218 0.72 13.14 -21.63
CA ALA A 218 0.13 11.80 -21.72
C ALA A 218 -0.53 11.39 -20.39
N SER A 219 0.12 11.68 -19.25
CA SER A 219 -0.40 11.44 -17.92
C SER A 219 -1.69 12.23 -17.67
N ALA A 220 -1.69 13.54 -17.96
CA ALA A 220 -2.86 14.40 -17.81
C ALA A 220 -4.04 13.91 -18.66
N VAL A 221 -3.81 13.57 -19.94
CA VAL A 221 -4.86 13.02 -20.82
C VAL A 221 -5.45 11.74 -20.24
N ALA A 222 -4.61 10.77 -19.88
CA ALA A 222 -5.07 9.48 -19.36
C ALA A 222 -5.86 9.65 -18.05
N HIS A 223 -5.37 10.51 -17.14
CA HIS A 223 -6.03 10.83 -15.88
C HIS A 223 -7.41 11.47 -16.09
N GLN A 224 -7.51 12.44 -16.99
CA GLN A 224 -8.79 13.10 -17.26
C GLN A 224 -9.78 12.19 -18.01
N VAL A 225 -9.32 11.32 -18.89
CA VAL A 225 -10.16 10.26 -19.50
C VAL A 225 -10.70 9.31 -18.44
N ALA A 226 -9.88 8.95 -17.44
CA ALA A 226 -10.33 8.16 -16.30
C ALA A 226 -11.48 8.86 -15.55
N HIS A 227 -11.33 10.15 -15.20
CA HIS A 227 -12.43 10.91 -14.59
C HIS A 227 -13.68 10.94 -15.44
N ALA A 228 -13.55 11.07 -16.76
CA ALA A 228 -14.69 11.07 -17.66
C ALA A 228 -15.43 9.72 -17.67
N ALA A 229 -14.69 8.61 -17.64
CA ALA A 229 -15.27 7.27 -17.53
C ALA A 229 -15.99 7.07 -16.18
N LEU A 230 -15.40 7.56 -15.07
CA LEU A 230 -15.97 7.46 -13.72
C LEU A 230 -17.23 8.31 -13.56
N LEU A 231 -17.28 9.50 -14.18
CA LEU A 231 -18.49 10.34 -14.23
C LEU A 231 -19.66 9.67 -14.99
N GLY A 232 -19.34 8.83 -15.96
CA GLY A 232 -20.31 7.97 -16.64
C GLY A 232 -20.85 6.81 -15.79
N LEU A 233 -20.36 6.65 -14.55
CA LEU A 233 -20.87 5.70 -13.57
C LEU A 233 -21.52 6.40 -12.38
N SER A 234 -20.87 7.40 -11.80
CA SER A 234 -21.41 8.09 -10.63
C SER A 234 -20.83 9.50 -10.47
N THR A 235 -21.71 10.46 -10.26
CA THR A 235 -21.35 11.83 -9.85
C THR A 235 -21.27 11.98 -8.33
N LYS A 236 -21.59 10.93 -7.55
CA LYS A 236 -21.67 10.95 -6.07
C LYS A 236 -20.54 10.22 -5.38
N ALA A 237 -19.63 9.61 -6.13
CA ALA A 237 -18.47 8.93 -5.54
C ALA A 237 -17.65 9.90 -4.68
N PRO A 238 -17.14 9.48 -3.49
CA PRO A 238 -16.29 10.33 -2.65
C PRO A 238 -14.96 10.63 -3.34
N ILE A 239 -14.39 11.78 -3.02
CA ILE A 239 -13.15 12.29 -3.63
C ILE A 239 -12.01 11.26 -3.54
N TRP A 240 -11.82 10.66 -2.36
CA TRP A 240 -10.72 9.73 -2.13
C TRP A 240 -10.77 8.52 -3.06
N TRP A 241 -11.97 7.99 -3.37
CA TRP A 241 -12.12 6.84 -4.25
C TRP A 241 -12.02 7.22 -5.73
N THR A 242 -12.56 8.38 -6.08
CA THR A 242 -12.46 8.93 -7.45
C THR A 242 -11.01 9.17 -7.84
N GLU A 243 -10.23 9.86 -7.00
CA GLU A 243 -8.81 10.12 -7.26
C GLU A 243 -7.97 8.84 -7.24
N ALA A 244 -8.17 7.97 -6.25
CA ALA A 244 -7.46 6.69 -6.17
C ALA A 244 -7.64 5.86 -7.45
N THR A 245 -8.88 5.81 -7.95
CA THR A 245 -9.20 5.04 -9.16
C THR A 245 -8.66 5.72 -10.42
N ALA A 246 -8.82 7.04 -10.55
CA ALA A 246 -8.34 7.78 -11.72
C ALA A 246 -6.80 7.70 -11.84
N ALA A 247 -6.08 7.86 -10.73
CA ALA A 247 -4.63 7.73 -10.69
C ALA A 247 -4.16 6.29 -11.00
N TRP A 248 -4.89 5.27 -10.53
CA TRP A 248 -4.61 3.89 -10.91
C TRP A 248 -4.88 3.64 -12.40
N MET A 249 -5.98 4.14 -12.96
CA MET A 249 -6.32 4.01 -14.38
C MET A 249 -5.27 4.72 -15.27
N GLU A 250 -4.80 5.89 -14.87
CA GLU A 250 -3.69 6.59 -15.52
C GLU A 250 -2.45 5.71 -15.63
N MET A 251 -2.04 5.05 -14.53
CA MET A 251 -0.90 4.12 -14.53
C MET A 251 -1.13 2.90 -15.43
N GLN A 252 -2.39 2.43 -15.57
CA GLN A 252 -2.70 1.34 -16.51
C GLN A 252 -2.52 1.77 -17.98
N VAL A 253 -2.84 3.02 -18.30
CA VAL A 253 -2.71 3.58 -19.66
C VAL A 253 -1.25 3.89 -19.99
N THR A 254 -0.57 4.61 -19.10
CA THR A 254 0.78 5.13 -19.37
C THR A 254 1.88 4.08 -19.09
N GLY A 255 1.61 3.08 -18.25
CA GLY A 255 2.63 2.17 -17.72
C GLY A 255 3.66 2.87 -16.84
N ASN A 256 3.44 4.13 -16.46
CA ASN A 256 4.38 4.99 -15.76
C ASN A 256 3.81 5.49 -14.42
N PRO A 257 4.28 4.97 -13.26
CA PRO A 257 3.82 5.43 -11.95
C PRO A 257 4.52 6.73 -11.48
N THR A 258 5.47 7.28 -12.23
CA THR A 258 6.28 8.42 -11.79
C THR A 258 5.45 9.63 -11.36
N PRO A 259 4.38 10.05 -12.06
CA PRO A 259 3.54 11.17 -11.62
C PRO A 259 2.87 10.93 -10.27
N GLN A 260 2.58 9.67 -9.96
CA GLN A 260 1.91 9.28 -8.72
C GLN A 260 2.87 9.02 -7.53
N ARG A 261 4.19 9.04 -7.75
CA ARG A 261 5.17 8.74 -6.70
C ARG A 261 5.10 9.69 -5.50
N ALA A 262 4.95 10.99 -5.72
CA ALA A 262 4.88 11.96 -4.64
C ALA A 262 3.58 11.82 -3.81
N PRO A 263 2.37 11.72 -4.41
CA PRO A 263 1.15 11.39 -3.68
C PRO A 263 1.24 10.05 -2.92
N MET A 264 1.79 8.99 -3.53
CA MET A 264 1.99 7.69 -2.88
C MET A 264 2.94 7.78 -1.68
N ALA A 265 4.07 8.51 -1.81
CA ALA A 265 5.00 8.73 -0.69
C ALA A 265 4.29 9.43 0.46
N HIS A 266 3.52 10.49 0.16
CA HIS A 266 2.74 11.20 1.17
C HIS A 266 1.70 10.30 1.85
N ARG A 267 1.04 9.39 1.11
CA ARG A 267 0.12 8.39 1.70
C ARG A 267 0.85 7.43 2.64
N LEU A 268 2.04 6.96 2.26
CA LEU A 268 2.86 6.07 3.08
C LEU A 268 3.39 6.76 4.34
N GLU A 269 3.67 8.07 4.28
CA GLU A 269 4.07 8.88 5.45
C GLU A 269 2.91 9.15 6.43
N HIS A 270 1.65 9.09 5.94
CA HIS A 270 0.45 9.44 6.71
C HIS A 270 -0.55 8.28 6.74
N MET A 271 -0.06 7.08 6.98
CA MET A 271 -0.93 5.91 7.09
C MET A 271 -1.85 5.93 8.32
N ASP A 272 -1.53 6.75 9.33
CA ASP A 272 -2.35 7.01 10.52
C ASP A 272 -3.70 7.69 10.21
N VAL A 273 -3.77 8.42 9.10
CA VAL A 273 -4.99 9.02 8.57
C VAL A 273 -5.84 7.99 7.84
N SER A 274 -7.15 8.09 7.97
CA SER A 274 -8.12 7.19 7.32
C SER A 274 -7.84 7.00 5.83
N LEU A 275 -7.99 5.75 5.35
CA LEU A 275 -8.00 5.46 3.91
C LEU A 275 -9.09 6.28 3.19
N ALA A 276 -10.22 6.53 3.85
CA ALA A 276 -11.37 7.25 3.30
C ALA A 276 -11.29 8.77 3.48
N THR A 277 -10.08 9.34 3.59
CA THR A 277 -9.91 10.78 3.71
C THR A 277 -10.12 11.51 2.38
N ASP A 278 -10.83 12.64 2.43
CA ASP A 278 -11.02 13.53 1.27
C ASP A 278 -9.88 14.55 1.08
N SER A 279 -8.74 14.37 1.74
CA SER A 279 -7.52 15.14 1.45
C SER A 279 -7.05 14.81 0.03
N LEU A 280 -6.98 15.78 -0.86
CA LEU A 280 -6.65 15.56 -2.28
C LEU A 280 -5.35 14.80 -2.50
N LEU A 281 -4.30 15.19 -1.77
CA LEU A 281 -2.98 14.56 -1.92
C LEU A 281 -2.99 13.11 -1.42
N LEU A 282 -3.65 12.84 -0.28
CA LEU A 282 -3.83 11.48 0.23
C LEU A 282 -4.75 10.67 -0.65
N ALA A 283 -5.80 11.30 -1.22
CA ALA A 283 -6.73 10.68 -2.15
C ALA A 283 -6.02 10.16 -3.41
N ALA A 284 -5.17 10.98 -4.04
CA ALA A 284 -4.33 10.55 -5.16
C ALA A 284 -3.34 9.46 -4.75
N GLY A 285 -2.74 9.57 -3.56
CA GLY A 285 -1.84 8.55 -2.99
C GLY A 285 -2.52 7.21 -2.71
N ASN A 286 -3.84 7.19 -2.54
CA ASN A 286 -4.64 5.97 -2.44
C ASN A 286 -4.71 5.17 -3.75
N SER A 287 -4.05 5.63 -4.83
CA SER A 287 -3.75 4.78 -5.99
C SER A 287 -2.96 3.52 -5.61
N LEU A 288 -2.21 3.53 -4.51
CA LEU A 288 -1.62 2.32 -3.90
C LEU A 288 -2.68 1.31 -3.46
N TRP A 289 -3.78 1.77 -2.83
CA TRP A 289 -4.90 0.91 -2.45
C TRP A 289 -5.60 0.31 -3.67
N ALA A 290 -5.82 1.12 -4.71
CA ALA A 290 -6.41 0.63 -5.96
C ALA A 290 -5.47 -0.39 -6.65
N SER A 291 -4.15 -0.14 -6.67
CA SER A 291 -3.15 -1.09 -7.17
C SER A 291 -3.17 -2.40 -6.37
N PHE A 292 -3.22 -2.32 -5.04
CA PHE A 292 -3.33 -3.51 -4.19
C PHE A 292 -4.57 -4.34 -4.52
N LEU A 293 -5.75 -3.72 -4.67
CA LEU A 293 -6.98 -4.43 -5.01
C LEU A 293 -6.89 -5.13 -6.38
N ALA A 294 -6.22 -4.50 -7.35
CA ALA A 294 -6.02 -5.06 -8.68
C ALA A 294 -4.99 -6.20 -8.69
N ASP A 295 -3.84 -5.98 -8.02
CA ASP A 295 -2.67 -6.86 -8.13
C ASP A 295 -2.85 -8.13 -7.28
N ARG A 296 -3.48 -8.06 -6.10
CA ARG A 296 -3.65 -9.22 -5.21
C ARG A 296 -4.46 -10.37 -5.84
N ARG A 297 -5.22 -10.13 -6.88
CA ARG A 297 -6.02 -11.13 -7.60
C ARG A 297 -5.58 -11.39 -9.02
N GLU A 298 -4.69 -10.57 -9.55
CA GLU A 298 -4.33 -10.58 -10.96
C GLU A 298 -5.56 -10.44 -11.90
N ASP A 299 -6.65 -9.81 -11.39
CA ASP A 299 -7.93 -9.68 -12.08
C ASP A 299 -8.05 -8.42 -12.95
N ARG A 300 -6.93 -7.70 -13.11
CA ARG A 300 -6.85 -6.48 -13.92
C ARG A 300 -7.82 -5.39 -13.48
N GLY A 301 -8.11 -5.30 -12.19
CA GLY A 301 -9.00 -4.29 -11.62
C GLY A 301 -10.50 -4.58 -11.76
N GLU A 302 -10.88 -5.82 -12.07
CA GLU A 302 -12.28 -6.25 -12.11
C GLU A 302 -12.99 -5.98 -10.78
N GLY A 303 -12.31 -6.24 -9.64
CA GLY A 303 -12.85 -5.94 -8.31
C GLY A 303 -13.13 -4.45 -8.11
N ILE A 304 -12.23 -3.57 -8.61
CA ILE A 304 -12.43 -2.11 -8.57
C ILE A 304 -13.67 -1.73 -9.41
N ARG A 305 -13.78 -2.26 -10.62
CA ARG A 305 -14.92 -2.01 -11.52
C ARG A 305 -16.24 -2.49 -10.92
N GLN A 306 -16.25 -3.61 -10.23
CA GLN A 306 -17.44 -4.12 -9.52
C GLN A 306 -17.88 -3.16 -8.41
N ILE A 307 -16.95 -2.61 -7.61
CA ILE A 307 -17.26 -1.60 -6.60
C ILE A 307 -17.91 -0.38 -7.25
N TRP A 308 -17.36 0.11 -8.36
CA TRP A 308 -17.94 1.25 -9.09
C TRP A 308 -19.32 0.93 -9.68
N THR A 309 -19.52 -0.26 -10.20
CA THR A 309 -20.81 -0.71 -10.74
C THR A 309 -21.89 -0.74 -9.64
N GLU A 310 -21.57 -1.30 -8.49
CA GLU A 310 -22.50 -1.31 -7.34
C GLU A 310 -22.78 0.12 -6.84
N LEU A 311 -21.75 0.96 -6.74
CA LEU A 311 -21.91 2.36 -6.35
C LEU A 311 -22.80 3.13 -7.32
N SER A 312 -22.71 2.85 -8.63
CA SER A 312 -23.56 3.51 -9.63
C SER A 312 -25.04 3.17 -9.46
N LEU A 313 -25.35 1.97 -8.98
CA LEU A 313 -26.72 1.49 -8.75
C LEU A 313 -27.25 1.86 -7.35
N ARG A 314 -26.36 2.11 -6.39
CA ARG A 314 -26.66 2.31 -4.95
C ARG A 314 -26.01 3.61 -4.44
N SER A 315 -26.08 4.67 -5.22
CA SER A 315 -25.35 5.93 -5.00
C SER A 315 -25.71 6.70 -3.71
N SER A 316 -26.81 6.33 -3.02
CA SER A 316 -27.20 6.88 -1.71
C SER A 316 -26.56 6.15 -0.52
N GLU A 317 -25.91 5.00 -0.75
CA GLU A 317 -25.29 4.21 0.31
C GLU A 317 -23.85 4.66 0.58
N PRO A 318 -23.37 4.56 1.83
CA PRO A 318 -21.98 4.81 2.15
C PRO A 318 -21.05 3.85 1.43
N LEU A 319 -19.92 4.35 0.87
CA LEU A 319 -19.03 3.55 0.05
C LEU A 319 -18.33 2.42 0.83
N LEU A 320 -17.85 2.66 2.07
CA LEU A 320 -17.08 1.67 2.81
C LEU A 320 -17.88 0.39 3.11
N PRO A 321 -19.13 0.45 3.61
CA PRO A 321 -19.97 -0.74 3.74
C PRO A 321 -20.26 -1.44 2.43
N LEU A 322 -20.50 -0.69 1.34
CA LEU A 322 -20.71 -1.25 0.01
C LEU A 322 -19.45 -1.96 -0.50
N MET A 323 -18.27 -1.37 -0.32
CA MET A 323 -16.98 -1.98 -0.67
C MET A 323 -16.75 -3.26 0.13
N ASP A 324 -17.04 -3.27 1.44
CA ASP A 324 -16.95 -4.46 2.29
C ASP A 324 -17.86 -5.59 1.77
N GLU A 325 -19.10 -5.27 1.39
CA GLU A 325 -20.03 -6.24 0.80
C GLU A 325 -19.50 -6.83 -0.52
N VAL A 326 -18.98 -5.99 -1.42
CA VAL A 326 -18.43 -6.44 -2.71
C VAL A 326 -17.22 -7.33 -2.51
N LEU A 327 -16.30 -6.96 -1.61
CA LEU A 327 -15.11 -7.75 -1.30
C LEU A 327 -15.48 -9.12 -0.72
N ARG A 328 -16.40 -9.19 0.25
CA ARG A 328 -16.89 -10.45 0.82
C ARG A 328 -17.56 -11.34 -0.23
N ARG A 329 -18.45 -10.76 -1.04
CA ARG A 329 -19.17 -11.49 -2.09
C ARG A 329 -18.24 -12.06 -3.16
N SER A 330 -17.14 -11.38 -3.44
CA SER A 330 -16.11 -11.84 -4.39
C SER A 330 -15.06 -12.77 -3.76
N GLY A 331 -15.22 -13.17 -2.50
CA GLY A 331 -14.33 -14.08 -1.79
C GLY A 331 -12.98 -13.45 -1.38
N GLN A 332 -12.93 -12.11 -1.27
CA GLN A 332 -11.71 -11.38 -0.90
C GLN A 332 -11.61 -11.10 0.61
N GLY A 333 -12.52 -11.61 1.41
CA GLY A 333 -12.65 -11.28 2.83
C GLY A 333 -13.35 -9.94 3.04
N SER A 334 -13.30 -9.42 4.25
CA SER A 334 -13.84 -8.10 4.60
C SER A 334 -12.91 -6.97 4.12
N LEU A 335 -13.42 -5.74 4.12
CA LEU A 335 -12.61 -4.56 3.87
C LEU A 335 -11.51 -4.39 4.94
N VAL A 336 -11.80 -4.70 6.20
CA VAL A 336 -10.81 -4.66 7.29
C VAL A 336 -9.69 -5.68 7.07
N GLU A 337 -10.01 -6.93 6.72
CA GLU A 337 -9.01 -7.95 6.36
C GLU A 337 -8.20 -7.54 5.14
N SER A 338 -8.84 -6.98 4.12
CA SER A 338 -8.18 -6.45 2.93
C SER A 338 -7.24 -5.29 3.28
N TYR A 339 -7.65 -4.39 4.18
CA TYR A 339 -6.81 -3.30 4.65
C TYR A 339 -5.61 -3.81 5.46
N ALA A 340 -5.81 -4.86 6.26
CA ALA A 340 -4.71 -5.52 6.96
C ALA A 340 -3.68 -6.12 5.97
N ASP A 341 -4.12 -6.75 4.88
CA ASP A 341 -3.24 -7.20 3.81
C ASP A 341 -2.51 -6.03 3.13
N PHE A 342 -3.22 -4.96 2.81
CA PHE A 342 -2.65 -3.76 2.20
C PHE A 342 -1.52 -3.16 3.04
N THR A 343 -1.70 -3.04 4.38
CA THR A 343 -0.64 -2.52 5.25
C THR A 343 0.61 -3.40 5.26
N ARG A 344 0.45 -4.73 5.13
CA ARG A 344 1.56 -5.67 4.97
C ARG A 344 2.24 -5.54 3.60
N TRP A 345 1.46 -5.44 2.52
CA TRP A 345 1.98 -5.24 1.17
C TRP A 345 2.78 -3.95 1.04
N SER A 346 2.36 -2.90 1.76
CA SER A 346 3.06 -1.61 1.75
C SER A 346 4.50 -1.68 2.26
N LEU A 347 4.88 -2.74 3.01
CA LEU A 347 6.27 -2.99 3.40
C LEU A 347 7.16 -3.36 2.20
N PHE A 348 6.57 -3.85 1.10
CA PHE A 348 7.26 -4.37 -0.07
C PHE A 348 7.14 -3.40 -1.26
N THR A 349 7.55 -2.15 -1.04
CA THR A 349 7.58 -1.10 -2.06
C THR A 349 8.99 -0.52 -2.22
N GLY A 350 9.30 0.05 -3.38
CA GLY A 350 10.58 0.64 -3.69
C GLY A 350 11.72 -0.37 -3.61
N ASN A 351 12.76 -0.05 -2.86
CA ASN A 351 13.93 -0.91 -2.68
C ASN A 351 13.67 -2.19 -1.83
N ARG A 352 12.46 -2.34 -1.29
CA ARG A 352 12.03 -3.53 -0.54
C ARG A 352 11.10 -4.43 -1.36
N ASP A 353 10.83 -4.08 -2.61
CA ASP A 353 10.04 -4.91 -3.52
C ASP A 353 10.66 -6.31 -3.64
N ASP A 354 9.83 -7.34 -3.50
CA ASP A 354 10.22 -8.75 -3.55
C ASP A 354 9.69 -9.48 -4.80
N GLY A 355 8.92 -8.77 -5.63
CA GLY A 355 8.30 -9.30 -6.84
C GLY A 355 7.07 -10.18 -6.61
N ASP A 356 6.66 -10.39 -5.35
CA ASP A 356 5.52 -11.22 -4.97
C ASP A 356 4.28 -10.39 -4.58
N HIS A 357 4.43 -9.07 -4.45
CA HIS A 357 3.40 -8.14 -4.03
C HIS A 357 2.92 -7.25 -5.19
N PHE A 358 3.16 -5.93 -5.14
CA PHE A 358 2.70 -5.02 -6.19
C PHE A 358 3.39 -5.28 -7.54
N LEU A 359 2.63 -5.26 -8.63
CA LEU A 359 3.16 -5.46 -9.99
C LEU A 359 4.25 -4.43 -10.36
N LEU A 360 4.09 -3.19 -9.91
CA LEU A 360 5.04 -2.10 -10.12
C LEU A 360 5.76 -1.69 -8.82
N GLY A 361 5.83 -2.59 -7.83
CA GLY A 361 6.34 -2.34 -6.48
C GLY A 361 7.71 -1.68 -6.46
N ALA A 362 8.63 -2.13 -7.30
CA ALA A 362 9.98 -1.56 -7.42
C ALA A 362 10.01 -0.08 -7.86
N LEU A 363 8.96 0.38 -8.56
CA LEU A 363 8.85 1.76 -9.04
C LEU A 363 8.11 2.68 -8.06
N TYR A 364 7.44 2.12 -7.06
CA TYR A 364 6.74 2.89 -6.03
C TYR A 364 7.73 3.49 -5.02
N PRO A 365 7.33 4.53 -4.26
CA PRO A 365 8.15 5.00 -3.15
C PRO A 365 8.25 3.93 -2.07
N ALA A 366 9.41 3.80 -1.44
CA ALA A 366 9.55 2.91 -0.29
C ALA A 366 8.79 3.45 0.92
N LEU A 367 8.15 2.56 1.68
CA LEU A 367 7.63 2.89 3.00
C LEU A 367 8.81 3.09 3.96
N GLU A 368 8.84 4.22 4.65
CA GLU A 368 9.83 4.56 5.68
C GLU A 368 9.17 4.55 7.07
N PRO A 369 9.14 3.40 7.78
CA PRO A 369 8.55 3.32 9.11
C PRO A 369 9.31 4.14 10.14
N VAL A 370 8.65 4.54 11.23
CA VAL A 370 9.35 5.00 12.43
C VAL A 370 10.31 3.90 12.87
N SER A 371 11.60 4.21 13.02
CA SER A 371 12.65 3.21 13.26
C SER A 371 13.37 3.46 14.59
N HIS A 372 13.45 2.43 15.43
CA HIS A 372 14.15 2.45 16.70
C HIS A 372 15.35 1.48 16.68
N ALA A 373 16.53 2.01 16.44
CA ALA A 373 17.77 1.25 16.41
C ALA A 373 18.44 1.08 17.79
N ALA A 374 17.89 1.70 18.85
CA ALA A 374 18.39 1.64 20.21
C ALA A 374 17.27 1.39 21.20
N PHE A 375 17.58 0.69 22.30
CA PHE A 375 16.64 0.35 23.36
C PHE A 375 17.09 0.90 24.73
N PRO A 376 16.16 1.32 25.62
CA PRO A 376 14.70 1.25 25.46
C PRO A 376 14.20 2.26 24.42
N ALA A 377 13.11 1.91 23.73
CA ALA A 377 12.41 2.73 22.78
C ALA A 377 10.94 2.89 23.18
N GLU A 378 10.34 4.01 22.85
CA GLU A 378 8.92 4.28 23.13
C GLU A 378 8.34 5.24 22.08
N SER A 379 7.03 5.26 21.95
CA SER A 379 6.35 6.31 21.18
C SER A 379 6.57 7.68 21.82
N ALA A 380 6.60 8.73 21.01
CA ALA A 380 6.77 10.13 21.48
C ALA A 380 5.61 10.63 22.37
N GLY A 381 4.59 9.80 22.57
CA GLY A 381 3.38 10.07 23.34
C GLY A 381 2.28 9.12 22.96
N MET A 382 1.02 9.55 23.09
CA MET A 382 -0.12 8.80 22.57
C MET A 382 -0.22 9.04 21.05
N GLU A 383 -0.05 7.99 20.27
CA GLU A 383 -0.36 8.00 18.83
C GLU A 383 -1.88 7.92 18.64
N SER A 384 -2.38 8.39 17.51
CA SER A 384 -3.81 8.39 17.19
C SER A 384 -4.03 7.80 15.82
N LEU A 385 -4.90 6.82 15.70
CA LEU A 385 -5.29 6.20 14.42
C LEU A 385 -6.75 6.48 14.13
N GLU A 386 -7.01 7.00 12.94
CA GLU A 386 -8.35 7.09 12.38
C GLU A 386 -8.84 5.71 11.90
N PRO A 387 -10.16 5.50 11.72
CA PRO A 387 -10.70 4.28 11.10
C PRO A 387 -10.00 3.96 9.77
N LEU A 388 -9.56 2.72 9.58
CA LEU A 388 -8.70 2.32 8.46
C LEU A 388 -7.42 3.17 8.37
N GLY A 389 -6.85 3.53 9.50
CA GLY A 389 -5.51 4.09 9.65
C GLY A 389 -4.55 3.05 10.25
N ALA A 390 -3.24 3.24 10.04
CA ALA A 390 -2.21 2.35 10.56
C ALA A 390 -0.95 3.11 11.00
N SER A 391 -0.28 2.60 12.05
CA SER A 391 1.08 3.02 12.47
C SER A 391 2.02 1.85 12.24
N ILE A 392 3.17 2.12 11.63
CA ILE A 392 4.16 1.11 11.29
C ILE A 392 5.48 1.48 11.93
N VAL A 393 5.98 0.59 12.80
CA VAL A 393 7.19 0.81 13.60
C VAL A 393 8.17 -0.32 13.33
N ARG A 394 9.41 0.03 13.08
CA ARG A 394 10.50 -0.88 12.75
C ARG A 394 11.53 -0.93 13.88
N PHE A 395 11.93 -2.12 14.24
CA PHE A 395 12.99 -2.43 15.19
C PHE A 395 14.10 -3.22 14.48
N PRO A 396 15.17 -2.57 14.00
CA PRO A 396 16.31 -3.26 13.41
C PRO A 396 17.03 -4.11 14.45
N GLY A 397 17.38 -5.34 14.09
CA GLY A 397 18.14 -6.23 14.95
C GLY A 397 19.58 -5.74 15.11
N ASP A 398 20.04 -5.72 16.35
CA ASP A 398 21.37 -5.25 16.75
C ASP A 398 22.30 -6.40 17.20
N GLY A 399 21.81 -7.65 17.11
CA GLY A 399 22.53 -8.84 17.58
C GLY A 399 22.59 -8.99 19.09
N SER A 400 21.87 -8.17 19.86
CA SER A 400 21.78 -8.27 21.32
C SER A 400 21.24 -9.63 21.75
N ARG A 401 21.80 -10.15 22.84
CA ARG A 401 21.31 -11.40 23.46
C ARG A 401 20.03 -11.13 24.24
N GLY A 402 19.19 -12.17 24.37
CA GLY A 402 17.92 -12.09 25.08
C GLY A 402 16.74 -11.89 24.16
N GLY A 403 15.74 -11.13 24.57
CA GLY A 403 14.53 -10.88 23.81
C GLY A 403 14.14 -9.41 23.79
N LEU A 404 13.53 -9.00 22.67
CA LEU A 404 12.84 -7.73 22.57
C LEU A 404 11.44 -7.89 23.17
N ARG A 405 11.13 -7.14 24.23
CA ARG A 405 9.78 -7.06 24.80
C ARG A 405 9.11 -5.80 24.32
N ILE A 406 7.97 -5.96 23.64
CA ILE A 406 7.14 -4.87 23.13
C ILE A 406 5.86 -4.85 23.94
N ARG A 407 5.47 -3.67 24.45
CA ARG A 407 4.22 -3.42 25.17
C ARG A 407 3.45 -2.32 24.48
N LEU A 408 2.13 -2.52 24.40
CA LEU A 408 1.20 -1.52 23.90
C LEU A 408 0.11 -1.26 24.95
N ASP A 409 -0.27 0.00 25.08
CA ASP A 409 -1.40 0.44 25.89
C ASP A 409 -2.36 1.23 24.98
N ALA A 410 -3.60 0.80 24.86
CA ALA A 410 -4.64 1.44 24.04
C ALA A 410 -5.81 1.96 24.88
N GLU A 411 -6.41 3.06 24.44
CA GLU A 411 -7.68 3.55 24.99
C GLU A 411 -8.82 2.58 24.65
N LEU A 412 -9.72 2.36 25.60
CA LEU A 412 -10.87 1.45 25.43
C LEU A 412 -12.17 2.24 25.16
N PRO A 413 -13.10 1.67 24.36
CA PRO A 413 -13.01 0.41 23.63
C PRO A 413 -12.00 0.51 22.48
N SER A 414 -11.22 -0.54 22.24
CA SER A 414 -10.16 -0.53 21.24
C SER A 414 -10.46 -1.49 20.08
N PRO A 415 -10.72 -1.00 18.87
CA PRO A 415 -10.76 -1.80 17.66
C PRO A 415 -9.38 -1.94 17.02
N LEU A 416 -8.30 -1.85 17.79
CA LEU A 416 -6.96 -1.98 17.25
C LEU A 416 -6.59 -3.46 17.07
N GLU A 417 -5.94 -3.74 15.93
CA GLU A 417 -5.28 -5.00 15.62
C GLU A 417 -3.78 -4.76 15.47
N VAL A 418 -2.97 -5.70 15.91
CA VAL A 418 -1.51 -5.59 15.86
C VAL A 418 -0.90 -6.82 15.23
N ASP A 419 -0.10 -6.60 14.17
CA ASP A 419 0.80 -7.61 13.61
C ASP A 419 2.24 -7.29 14.00
N LEU A 420 2.98 -8.33 14.39
CA LEU A 420 4.43 -8.31 14.41
C LEU A 420 4.96 -9.20 13.28
N ILE A 421 5.76 -8.63 12.41
CA ILE A 421 6.46 -9.36 11.35
C ILE A 421 7.92 -9.42 11.74
N VAL A 422 8.41 -10.63 12.05
CA VAL A 422 9.77 -10.87 12.53
C VAL A 422 10.57 -11.52 11.41
N GLU A 423 11.56 -10.81 10.89
CA GLU A 423 12.48 -11.29 9.87
C GLU A 423 13.77 -11.81 10.51
N PRO A 424 14.07 -13.11 10.44
CA PRO A 424 15.32 -13.66 10.95
C PRO A 424 16.49 -13.38 10.01
N PHE A 425 17.73 -13.46 10.51
CA PHE A 425 18.89 -13.50 9.65
C PHE A 425 18.91 -14.78 8.79
N GLY A 426 19.34 -14.65 7.53
CA GLY A 426 19.44 -15.77 6.60
C GLY A 426 18.21 -15.94 5.71
N ALA A 427 18.04 -17.13 5.13
CA ALA A 427 17.00 -17.41 4.12
C ALA A 427 15.65 -17.88 4.70
N ALA A 428 15.44 -17.77 6.00
CA ALA A 428 14.17 -18.16 6.62
C ALA A 428 13.08 -17.11 6.29
N ARG A 429 11.85 -17.59 6.10
CA ARG A 429 10.71 -16.69 5.83
C ARG A 429 10.38 -15.86 7.08
N PRO A 430 9.90 -14.63 6.92
CA PRO A 430 9.40 -13.85 8.03
C PRO A 430 8.27 -14.57 8.78
N HIS A 431 8.26 -14.43 10.10
CA HIS A 431 7.19 -14.94 10.96
C HIS A 431 6.20 -13.81 11.25
N ARG A 432 4.91 -14.09 11.08
CA ARG A 432 3.84 -13.18 11.48
C ARG A 432 3.23 -13.64 12.80
N VAL A 433 3.11 -12.71 13.71
CA VAL A 433 2.46 -12.90 15.02
C VAL A 433 1.38 -11.85 15.19
N GLU A 434 0.16 -12.28 15.53
CA GLU A 434 -0.94 -11.39 15.88
C GLU A 434 -0.96 -11.17 17.39
N LEU A 435 -1.05 -9.91 17.83
CA LEU A 435 -1.20 -9.57 19.23
C LEU A 435 -2.63 -9.16 19.53
N SER A 436 -3.16 -9.64 20.64
CA SER A 436 -4.48 -9.29 21.15
C SER A 436 -4.36 -8.42 22.38
N PHE A 437 -5.23 -7.41 22.49
CA PHE A 437 -5.38 -6.58 23.68
C PHE A 437 -6.21 -7.31 24.75
N ASP A 438 -5.79 -7.21 25.98
CA ASP A 438 -6.56 -7.67 27.14
C ASP A 438 -7.74 -6.70 27.43
N ALA A 439 -8.57 -7.07 28.42
CA ALA A 439 -9.73 -6.26 28.84
C ALA A 439 -9.36 -4.89 29.44
N ARG A 440 -8.07 -4.61 29.66
CA ARG A 440 -7.55 -3.34 30.18
C ARG A 440 -6.91 -2.50 29.08
N GLY A 441 -6.87 -3.00 27.84
CA GLY A 441 -6.23 -2.34 26.72
C GLY A 441 -4.72 -2.53 26.65
N HIS A 442 -4.18 -3.59 27.27
CA HIS A 442 -2.75 -3.93 27.19
C HIS A 442 -2.53 -5.09 26.23
N ALA A 443 -1.46 -5.00 25.45
CA ALA A 443 -0.92 -6.09 24.65
C ALA A 443 0.60 -6.15 24.87
N GLU A 444 1.13 -7.36 24.90
CA GLU A 444 2.58 -7.57 25.09
C GLU A 444 3.08 -8.73 24.24
N ALA A 445 4.30 -8.61 23.72
CA ALA A 445 5.02 -9.69 23.05
C ALA A 445 6.49 -9.69 23.46
N GLY A 446 7.04 -10.91 23.58
CA GLY A 446 8.47 -11.16 23.66
C GLY A 446 8.97 -11.82 22.36
N ILE A 447 10.01 -11.30 21.77
CA ILE A 447 10.63 -11.82 20.55
C ILE A 447 12.07 -12.22 20.88
N PRO A 448 12.49 -13.50 20.68
CA PRO A 448 13.89 -13.87 20.75
C PRO A 448 14.71 -13.02 19.77
N TRP A 449 15.69 -12.22 20.29
CA TRP A 449 16.25 -11.10 19.52
C TRP A 449 17.59 -11.39 18.83
N GLN A 450 18.34 -12.36 19.32
CA GLN A 450 19.72 -12.60 18.89
C GLN A 450 19.87 -12.87 17.38
N ASP A 451 18.91 -13.59 16.78
CA ASP A 451 18.96 -14.03 15.38
C ASP A 451 17.94 -13.27 14.50
N VAL A 452 17.44 -12.13 14.97
CA VAL A 452 16.47 -11.31 14.27
C VAL A 452 17.19 -10.21 13.48
N LYS A 453 16.90 -10.13 12.20
CA LYS A 453 17.36 -9.05 11.31
C LYS A 453 16.56 -7.78 11.56
N GLU A 454 15.24 -7.90 11.64
CA GLU A 454 14.33 -6.83 12.02
C GLU A 454 12.99 -7.39 12.50
N ALA A 455 12.29 -6.59 13.33
CA ALA A 455 10.88 -6.78 13.59
C ALA A 455 10.11 -5.53 13.18
N VAL A 456 8.95 -5.71 12.53
CA VAL A 456 8.06 -4.63 12.13
C VAL A 456 6.73 -4.83 12.84
N MET A 457 6.34 -3.82 13.61
CA MET A 457 5.04 -3.75 14.28
C MET A 457 4.09 -2.90 13.43
N ILE A 458 2.93 -3.45 13.11
CA ILE A 458 1.85 -2.75 12.39
C ILE A 458 0.65 -2.69 13.33
N VAL A 459 0.28 -1.49 13.76
CA VAL A 459 -0.92 -1.23 14.56
C VAL A 459 -1.97 -0.63 13.64
N ARG A 460 -3.17 -1.21 13.59
CA ARG A 460 -4.26 -0.78 12.69
C ARG A 460 -5.53 -0.50 13.45
N HIS A 461 -6.27 0.51 13.01
CA HIS A 461 -7.65 0.71 13.43
C HIS A 461 -8.58 -0.14 12.55
N ALA A 462 -9.04 -1.26 13.09
CA ALA A 462 -9.81 -2.28 12.38
C ALA A 462 -11.33 -2.01 12.39
N ALA A 463 -11.73 -0.77 12.09
CA ALA A 463 -13.14 -0.41 11.94
C ALA A 463 -13.33 0.48 10.71
N LEU A 464 -14.50 0.43 10.10
CA LEU A 464 -14.85 1.24 8.93
C LEU A 464 -15.20 2.68 9.32
N GLU A 465 -15.76 2.86 10.53
CA GLU A 465 -16.24 4.14 11.05
C GLU A 465 -15.94 4.23 12.55
N GLY A 466 -16.00 5.42 13.10
CA GLY A 466 -15.81 5.66 14.52
C GLY A 466 -14.92 6.86 14.83
N ALA A 467 -14.62 7.03 16.11
CA ALA A 467 -13.66 8.03 16.56
C ALA A 467 -12.23 7.49 16.42
N PRO A 468 -11.22 8.37 16.25
CA PRO A 468 -9.84 7.97 16.34
C PRO A 468 -9.54 7.29 17.69
N VAL A 469 -8.71 6.24 17.67
CA VAL A 469 -8.28 5.53 18.88
C VAL A 469 -6.81 5.84 19.15
N ARG A 470 -6.51 6.13 20.43
CA ARG A 470 -5.15 6.44 20.83
C ARG A 470 -4.49 5.25 21.51
N PHE A 471 -3.20 5.12 21.27
CA PHE A 471 -2.36 4.11 21.89
C PHE A 471 -0.92 4.64 22.09
N ARG A 472 -0.16 3.91 22.87
CA ARG A 472 1.29 4.09 22.98
C ARG A 472 1.98 2.74 23.03
N TYR A 473 3.26 2.72 22.74
CA TYR A 473 4.07 1.51 22.84
C TYR A 473 5.40 1.80 23.52
N SER A 474 6.00 0.74 24.06
CA SER A 474 7.39 0.72 24.52
C SER A 474 8.05 -0.60 24.10
N ALA A 475 9.36 -0.55 23.89
CA ALA A 475 10.17 -1.71 23.53
C ALA A 475 11.48 -1.69 24.31
N GLN A 476 11.88 -2.84 24.87
CA GLN A 476 13.11 -2.97 25.64
C GLN A 476 13.74 -4.35 25.47
N ILE A 477 15.06 -4.44 25.63
CA ILE A 477 15.76 -5.73 25.65
C ILE A 477 15.72 -6.32 27.08
N ASP A 478 15.21 -7.55 27.19
CA ASP A 478 15.35 -8.39 28.36
C ASP A 478 16.48 -9.41 28.11
N PRO A 479 17.65 -9.23 28.75
CA PRO A 479 18.80 -10.09 28.47
C PRO A 479 18.63 -11.53 28.94
N LEU A 480 17.64 -11.81 29.81
CA LEU A 480 17.34 -13.15 30.35
C LEU A 480 16.20 -13.85 29.61
N TYR A 481 15.65 -13.20 28.56
CA TYR A 481 14.59 -13.78 27.74
C TYR A 481 15.14 -14.80 26.72
N PRO A 482 14.45 -15.90 26.42
CA PRO A 482 13.22 -16.39 27.07
C PRO A 482 13.51 -17.27 28.30
N PHE A 483 14.74 -17.63 28.54
CA PHE A 483 15.13 -18.49 29.69
C PHE A 483 16.54 -18.19 30.17
N ASP A 484 16.78 -18.51 31.44
CA ASP A 484 18.11 -18.57 32.02
C ASP A 484 18.45 -20.05 32.34
N LEU A 485 19.56 -20.54 31.80
CA LEU A 485 19.96 -21.92 31.89
C LEU A 485 20.82 -22.13 33.13
N ALA A 486 20.37 -22.98 34.06
CA ALA A 486 21.11 -23.38 35.23
C ALA A 486 22.13 -24.48 34.91
N SER A 487 21.74 -25.46 34.08
CA SER A 487 22.62 -26.55 33.66
C SER A 487 22.25 -27.14 32.31
N PHE A 488 23.22 -27.72 31.60
CA PHE A 488 22.98 -28.54 30.42
C PHE A 488 24.07 -29.60 30.27
N SER A 489 23.69 -30.86 30.18
CA SER A 489 24.59 -32.00 30.03
C SER A 489 24.05 -33.02 29.03
N ALA A 490 24.94 -33.73 28.38
CA ALA A 490 24.63 -34.87 27.53
C ALA A 490 25.56 -36.03 27.91
N LEU A 491 24.99 -37.08 28.46
CA LEU A 491 25.73 -38.19 29.04
C LEU A 491 25.37 -39.49 28.33
N PRO A 492 26.37 -40.34 28.04
CA PRO A 492 26.11 -41.69 27.56
C PRO A 492 25.32 -42.49 28.62
N SER A 493 24.30 -43.21 28.16
CA SER A 493 23.46 -44.03 29.03
C SER A 493 23.18 -45.40 28.40
N PRO A 494 22.76 -46.41 29.19
CA PRO A 494 22.30 -47.66 28.62
C PRO A 494 21.12 -47.42 27.66
N GLY A 495 21.35 -47.66 26.38
CA GLY A 495 20.32 -47.43 25.33
C GLY A 495 20.41 -46.10 24.61
N GLY A 496 21.48 -45.29 24.79
CA GLY A 496 21.64 -44.07 24.01
C GLY A 496 22.45 -42.97 24.67
N ILE A 497 22.04 -41.75 24.42
CA ILE A 497 22.55 -40.53 25.06
C ILE A 497 21.39 -39.84 25.77
N THR A 498 21.56 -39.56 27.06
CA THR A 498 20.60 -38.82 27.86
C THR A 498 21.03 -37.37 27.95
N LEU A 499 20.13 -36.46 27.51
CA LEU A 499 20.27 -35.03 27.67
C LEU A 499 19.50 -34.60 28.92
N GLN A 500 20.15 -33.81 29.77
CA GLN A 500 19.54 -33.18 30.94
C GLN A 500 19.86 -31.72 30.95
N TRP A 501 18.87 -30.90 31.19
CA TRP A 501 19.07 -29.46 31.41
C TRP A 501 18.10 -28.95 32.46
N ALA A 502 18.49 -27.88 33.12
CA ALA A 502 17.66 -27.16 34.07
C ALA A 502 17.67 -25.68 33.72
N THR A 503 16.52 -25.05 33.90
CA THR A 503 16.36 -23.60 33.75
C THR A 503 16.08 -22.99 35.13
N SER A 504 16.72 -21.84 35.44
CA SER A 504 16.42 -21.07 36.66
C SER A 504 15.27 -20.07 36.45
N ARG A 505 14.93 -19.80 35.21
CA ARG A 505 13.84 -18.92 34.81
C ARG A 505 13.37 -19.28 33.41
N GLU A 506 12.06 -19.21 33.20
CA GLU A 506 11.42 -19.25 31.87
C GLU A 506 10.41 -18.10 31.74
N THR A 507 10.32 -17.51 30.54
CA THR A 507 9.37 -16.45 30.21
C THR A 507 8.90 -16.68 28.80
N ASP A 508 7.60 -16.78 28.59
CA ASP A 508 6.98 -17.00 27.28
C ASP A 508 7.52 -18.25 26.54
N VAL A 509 7.98 -19.27 27.25
CA VAL A 509 8.44 -20.54 26.67
C VAL A 509 7.27 -21.52 26.56
N LEU A 510 6.92 -21.89 25.31
CA LEU A 510 5.95 -22.94 25.03
C LEU A 510 6.53 -24.34 25.30
N GLY A 511 7.81 -24.51 24.96
CA GLY A 511 8.48 -25.80 25.11
C GLY A 511 9.84 -25.85 24.43
N TRP A 512 10.41 -27.06 24.32
CA TRP A 512 11.78 -27.30 23.88
C TRP A 512 11.85 -28.21 22.68
N ASN A 513 12.61 -27.82 21.65
CA ASN A 513 13.05 -28.73 20.60
C ASN A 513 14.48 -29.18 20.83
N VAL A 514 14.70 -30.46 20.61
CA VAL A 514 16.02 -31.11 20.71
C VAL A 514 16.49 -31.47 19.31
N TYR A 515 17.71 -31.09 18.99
CA TYR A 515 18.35 -31.34 17.71
C TYR A 515 19.65 -32.10 17.88
N ARG A 516 20.04 -32.88 16.85
CA ARG A 516 21.29 -33.61 16.80
C ARG A 516 22.00 -33.37 15.46
N ALA A 517 23.33 -33.32 15.51
CA ALA A 517 24.20 -33.33 14.35
C ALA A 517 25.39 -34.28 14.59
N THR A 518 26.08 -34.68 13.51
CA THR A 518 27.32 -35.44 13.53
C THR A 518 28.57 -34.56 13.42
N GLN A 519 28.36 -33.25 13.19
CA GLN A 519 29.41 -32.23 13.13
C GLN A 519 29.02 -31.02 13.98
N PRO A 520 29.98 -30.23 14.50
CA PRO A 520 29.69 -29.11 15.40
C PRO A 520 28.82 -28.03 14.75
N ASP A 521 28.97 -27.80 13.45
CA ASP A 521 28.28 -26.77 12.67
C ASP A 521 27.01 -27.30 11.97
N GLY A 522 26.65 -28.57 12.19
CA GLY A 522 25.47 -29.20 11.62
C GLY A 522 25.72 -29.98 10.34
N PRO A 523 24.70 -30.29 9.54
CA PRO A 523 23.30 -29.91 9.73
C PRO A 523 22.64 -30.56 10.97
N PHE A 524 21.88 -29.79 11.71
CA PHE A 524 21.14 -30.24 12.89
C PHE A 524 19.75 -30.76 12.49
N VAL A 525 19.43 -31.99 12.91
CA VAL A 525 18.13 -32.62 12.66
C VAL A 525 17.34 -32.68 13.98
N ARG A 526 16.08 -32.24 13.93
CA ARG A 526 15.18 -32.28 15.09
C ARG A 526 14.85 -33.73 15.45
N LEU A 527 14.90 -34.05 16.74
CA LEU A 527 14.67 -35.40 17.29
C LEU A 527 13.24 -35.59 17.81
N ASN A 528 12.65 -34.57 18.43
CA ASN A 528 11.32 -34.67 19.00
C ASN A 528 10.27 -34.17 18.00
N GLU A 529 9.15 -34.89 17.83
CA GLU A 529 8.06 -34.56 16.93
C GLU A 529 7.28 -33.31 17.41
N MET A 530 7.04 -33.25 18.73
CA MET A 530 6.41 -32.08 19.37
C MET A 530 7.39 -31.48 20.39
N PRO A 531 7.30 -30.16 20.64
CA PRO A 531 8.10 -29.52 21.68
C PRO A 531 7.86 -30.21 23.03
N LEU A 532 8.93 -30.44 23.82
CA LEU A 532 8.81 -30.85 25.21
C LEU A 532 8.19 -29.70 25.99
N PRO A 533 7.09 -29.91 26.74
CA PRO A 533 6.41 -28.81 27.44
C PRO A 533 7.35 -28.06 28.39
N SER A 534 7.18 -26.73 28.46
CA SER A 534 7.89 -25.86 29.40
C SER A 534 7.30 -25.96 30.82
N GLY A 535 8.01 -25.39 31.79
CA GLY A 535 7.51 -25.18 33.16
C GLY A 535 6.48 -24.05 33.27
N ALA A 536 6.23 -23.32 32.15
CA ALA A 536 5.32 -22.17 32.02
C ALA A 536 5.64 -21.02 32.99
N ASP A 537 6.27 -19.93 32.44
CA ASP A 537 6.53 -18.66 33.13
C ASP A 537 6.97 -18.77 34.60
N THR A 538 7.87 -19.68 34.86
CA THR A 538 8.34 -19.96 36.23
C THR A 538 9.63 -19.19 36.56
N LEU A 539 9.71 -18.72 37.79
CA LEU A 539 10.95 -18.24 38.42
C LEU A 539 11.63 -19.34 39.26
N GLU A 540 11.09 -20.56 39.24
CA GLU A 540 11.63 -21.72 39.92
C GLU A 540 12.42 -22.58 38.94
N GLU A 541 13.42 -23.32 39.47
CA GLU A 541 14.22 -24.23 38.68
C GLU A 541 13.34 -25.35 38.11
N THR A 542 13.44 -25.55 36.78
CA THR A 542 12.68 -26.59 36.07
C THR A 542 13.65 -27.53 35.38
N ASP A 543 13.52 -28.82 35.69
CA ASP A 543 14.37 -29.89 35.14
C ASP A 543 13.73 -30.53 33.91
N TYR A 544 14.57 -30.81 32.92
CA TYR A 544 14.20 -31.51 31.69
C TYR A 544 15.09 -32.69 31.40
N LEU A 545 14.51 -33.69 30.79
CA LEU A 545 15.20 -34.91 30.39
C LEU A 545 14.72 -35.35 29.01
N TYR A 546 15.68 -35.68 28.14
CA TYR A 546 15.42 -36.26 26.83
C TYR A 546 16.39 -37.38 26.54
N GLN A 547 15.89 -38.53 26.08
CA GLN A 547 16.74 -39.67 25.73
C GLN A 547 16.77 -39.89 24.23
N ASP A 548 17.94 -39.77 23.62
CA ASP A 548 18.18 -40.13 22.24
C ASP A 548 18.64 -41.60 22.17
N SER A 549 17.71 -42.47 21.81
CA SER A 549 17.95 -43.88 21.61
C SER A 549 18.38 -44.28 20.20
N SER A 550 18.46 -43.28 19.29
CA SER A 550 18.75 -43.51 17.87
C SER A 550 20.24 -43.32 17.50
N VAL A 551 21.13 -43.34 18.49
CA VAL A 551 22.58 -43.15 18.29
C VAL A 551 23.27 -44.46 17.89
N GLN A 552 24.34 -44.33 17.10
CA GLN A 552 25.24 -45.46 16.80
C GLN A 552 26.36 -45.54 17.84
N PRO A 553 26.83 -46.75 18.22
CA PRO A 553 27.92 -46.91 19.16
C PRO A 553 29.20 -46.20 18.72
N ARG A 554 29.95 -45.65 19.69
CA ARG A 554 31.24 -44.97 19.49
C ARG A 554 31.22 -43.77 18.56
N HIS A 555 30.03 -43.17 18.30
CA HIS A 555 29.93 -41.97 17.49
C HIS A 555 29.85 -40.73 18.36
N LEU A 556 30.52 -39.66 17.93
CA LEU A 556 30.42 -38.33 18.52
C LEU A 556 29.23 -37.60 17.93
N TYR A 557 28.36 -37.06 18.76
CA TYR A 557 27.20 -36.29 18.39
C TYR A 557 27.23 -34.92 19.05
N PHE A 558 26.63 -33.96 18.35
CA PHE A 558 26.44 -32.60 18.83
C PHE A 558 24.94 -32.40 19.03
N TYR A 559 24.56 -31.98 20.21
CA TYR A 559 23.16 -31.76 20.57
C TYR A 559 22.91 -30.30 20.81
N ARG A 560 21.73 -29.86 20.37
CA ARG A 560 21.26 -28.50 20.54
C ARG A 560 19.84 -28.52 21.12
N ILE A 561 19.61 -27.79 22.22
CA ILE A 561 18.27 -27.49 22.73
C ILE A 561 17.88 -26.08 22.26
N VAL A 562 16.63 -25.90 21.86
CA VAL A 562 16.05 -24.64 21.36
C VAL A 562 14.73 -24.42 22.05
N ALA A 563 14.61 -23.32 22.80
CA ALA A 563 13.32 -22.90 23.34
C ALA A 563 12.42 -22.42 22.22
N ILE A 564 11.17 -22.79 22.27
CA ILE A 564 10.12 -22.27 21.39
C ILE A 564 9.26 -21.33 22.22
N SER A 565 9.11 -20.10 21.79
CA SER A 565 8.27 -19.12 22.49
C SER A 565 6.78 -19.45 22.32
N VAL A 566 5.93 -18.87 23.17
CA VAL A 566 4.45 -18.97 23.05
C VAL A 566 3.96 -18.42 21.71
N LEU A 567 4.75 -17.60 21.02
CA LEU A 567 4.48 -17.08 19.67
C LEU A 567 4.94 -18.04 18.57
N GLY A 568 5.46 -19.24 18.92
CA GLY A 568 5.99 -20.20 17.96
C GLY A 568 7.37 -19.85 17.38
N LEU A 569 8.02 -18.78 17.88
CA LEU A 569 9.33 -18.35 17.42
C LEU A 569 10.44 -19.17 18.09
N PRO A 570 11.47 -19.64 17.33
CA PRO A 570 12.63 -20.27 17.92
C PRO A 570 13.45 -19.26 18.73
N GLY A 571 13.71 -19.57 19.97
CA GLY A 571 14.51 -18.75 20.87
C GLY A 571 15.99 -19.13 20.87
N ARG A 572 16.69 -18.65 21.91
CA ARG A 572 18.10 -18.95 22.17
C ARG A 572 18.37 -20.45 22.17
N SER A 573 19.49 -20.87 21.61
CA SER A 573 19.92 -22.27 21.57
C SER A 573 21.24 -22.47 22.31
N MET A 574 21.40 -23.67 22.89
CA MET A 574 22.66 -24.13 23.51
C MET A 574 23.10 -25.43 22.85
N THR A 575 24.40 -25.59 22.60
CA THR A 575 24.97 -26.77 21.94
C THR A 575 26.01 -27.45 22.83
N LEU A 576 25.93 -28.78 22.90
CA LEU A 576 26.92 -29.65 23.59
C LEU A 576 27.31 -30.79 22.66
N SER A 577 28.41 -31.49 23.02
CA SER A 577 28.80 -32.75 22.39
C SER A 577 28.82 -33.90 23.39
N ALA A 578 28.47 -35.10 22.91
CA ALA A 578 28.57 -36.34 23.69
C ALA A 578 28.93 -37.49 22.76
N GLN A 579 29.72 -38.45 23.29
CA GLN A 579 30.06 -39.67 22.58
C GLN A 579 29.23 -40.83 23.14
N SER A 580 28.62 -41.61 22.28
CA SER A 580 27.87 -42.81 22.68
C SER A 580 28.79 -43.92 23.16
N GLN A 581 28.32 -44.73 24.14
CA GLN A 581 29.02 -45.90 24.62
C GLN A 581 28.96 -47.09 23.64
N ASP A 582 29.78 -48.11 23.90
CA ASP A 582 29.63 -49.42 23.26
C ASP A 582 28.25 -50.00 23.55
N ALA A 583 27.67 -50.71 22.60
CA ALA A 583 26.51 -51.53 22.89
C ALA A 583 26.91 -52.55 23.96
N SER A 584 26.27 -52.53 25.14
CA SER A 584 26.44 -53.60 26.11
C SER A 584 26.18 -54.94 25.43
N PRO A 585 27.03 -55.96 25.63
CA PRO A 585 26.69 -57.26 25.14
C PRO A 585 25.32 -57.64 25.73
N ARG A 586 24.39 -58.07 24.91
CA ARG A 586 23.15 -58.66 25.41
C ARG A 586 23.51 -59.97 26.07
N ASP A 587 23.34 -60.06 27.39
CA ASP A 587 23.34 -61.31 28.12
C ASP A 587 22.17 -62.19 27.71
#